data_5f9feddf979746fc63b45bbc6b06a17e
#
_entry.id   5f9feddf979746fc63b45bbc6b06a17e
#
_cell.length_a   1.000
_cell.length_b   1.000
_cell.length_c   1.000
_cell.angle_alpha   90.00
_cell.angle_beta   90.00
_cell.angle_gamma   90.00
#
_symmetry.space_group_name_H-M   'P 1'
#
loop_
_entity.id
_entity.type
_entity.pdbx_description
1 polymer ?
#
loop_
_entity_poly.entity_id
_entity_poly.type
_entity_poly.pdbx_seq_one_letter_code
_entity_poly.pdbx_strand_id
1 'polypeptide(L)'
;SQGVHGGRVMAQGTYDEVRANAQSLTGQYLSGARTIAVPARRTPWLPVLDQPAPVVEAKAKSRFPQTDASKRRAERMAEHHARQGAVQALRVVGATGNNLKGVTVDFPVGLLTCVTGVSGSGKSTLVNDTLYAAVARQVHRAHEEPAEHEEIVGIEYFDKVINVDQSPIGRTPRSNPATYTGLFTPIRELMAETNTAKERGYGPGRFSFNVSQSSGGGRCEACQGDGVVKVEMHFLPDVYVPCDICHGQRYNRETLEVLWKGKNIAQILELTVEDAAAYFKDVPTIARKLQTLLDVGLSYIRLGQAATTLSGGEAQRVKLAQELSKRDTGRTLYILDEPTTGLHFADID
;
A
#
# COMPACT_ATOMS: atom_id res chain seq x y z
N SER A 1 6.70 13.69 -17.49
CA SER A 1 6.50 14.20 -16.13
C SER A 1 5.05 14.03 -15.70
N GLN A 2 4.85 13.64 -14.45
CA GLN A 2 3.53 13.31 -13.91
C GLN A 2 2.93 14.49 -13.10
N GLY A 3 1.59 14.54 -12.98
CA GLY A 3 0.88 15.49 -12.15
C GLY A 3 1.07 16.95 -12.55
N VAL A 4 1.28 17.84 -11.57
CA VAL A 4 1.42 19.29 -11.78
C VAL A 4 2.61 19.68 -12.66
N HIS A 5 3.61 18.82 -12.83
CA HIS A 5 4.77 19.03 -13.70
C HIS A 5 4.59 18.40 -15.09
N GLY A 6 3.43 17.77 -15.37
CA GLY A 6 3.09 17.13 -16.64
C GLY A 6 2.55 18.08 -17.70
N GLY A 7 1.90 17.50 -18.73
CA GLY A 7 1.17 18.24 -19.77
C GLY A 7 2.01 18.74 -20.94
N ARG A 8 3.30 18.36 -21.06
CA ARG A 8 4.13 18.66 -22.23
C ARG A 8 4.38 17.42 -23.07
N VAL A 9 4.20 17.52 -24.38
CA VAL A 9 4.64 16.49 -25.32
C VAL A 9 6.15 16.52 -25.42
N MET A 10 6.81 15.47 -24.94
CA MET A 10 8.29 15.38 -24.91
C MET A 10 8.89 14.84 -26.22
N ALA A 11 8.13 14.02 -26.95
CA ALA A 11 8.50 13.49 -28.26
C ALA A 11 7.24 13.22 -29.07
N GLN A 12 7.32 13.42 -30.37
CA GLN A 12 6.26 13.16 -31.35
C GLN A 12 6.93 12.68 -32.65
N GLY A 13 6.33 11.71 -33.33
CA GLY A 13 6.82 11.19 -34.60
C GLY A 13 6.68 9.69 -34.72
N THR A 14 7.43 9.11 -35.67
CA THR A 14 7.55 7.67 -35.87
C THR A 14 8.30 6.98 -34.73
N TYR A 15 8.29 5.66 -34.69
CA TYR A 15 9.05 4.86 -33.71
C TYR A 15 10.53 5.27 -33.66
N ASP A 16 11.17 5.41 -34.82
CA ASP A 16 12.59 5.73 -34.90
C ASP A 16 12.91 7.15 -34.42
N GLU A 17 12.01 8.11 -34.70
CA GLU A 17 12.14 9.49 -34.22
C GLU A 17 11.98 9.58 -32.69
N VAL A 18 11.00 8.88 -32.12
CA VAL A 18 10.83 8.83 -30.66
C VAL A 18 12.00 8.12 -29.99
N ARG A 19 12.48 7.01 -30.59
CA ARG A 19 13.64 6.24 -30.10
C ARG A 19 14.93 7.06 -30.11
N ALA A 20 15.14 7.90 -31.14
CA ALA A 20 16.32 8.76 -31.28
C ALA A 20 16.29 9.98 -30.34
N ASN A 21 15.16 10.34 -29.76
CA ASN A 21 15.02 11.52 -28.92
C ASN A 21 15.55 11.26 -27.51
N ALA A 22 16.76 11.78 -27.20
CA ALA A 22 17.43 11.62 -25.91
C ALA A 22 16.67 12.27 -24.72
N GLN A 23 15.78 13.25 -24.97
CA GLN A 23 14.97 13.87 -23.91
C GLN A 23 13.70 13.07 -23.58
N SER A 24 13.32 12.14 -24.46
CA SER A 24 12.16 11.26 -24.22
C SER A 24 12.57 10.09 -23.32
N LEU A 25 11.98 9.99 -22.12
CA LEU A 25 12.14 8.81 -21.26
C LEU A 25 11.74 7.53 -22.01
N THR A 26 10.61 7.55 -22.71
CA THR A 26 10.17 6.42 -23.55
C THR A 26 11.22 6.08 -24.59
N GLY A 27 11.80 7.09 -25.27
CA GLY A 27 12.88 6.91 -26.25
C GLY A 27 14.13 6.27 -25.65
N GLN A 28 14.52 6.67 -24.45
CA GLN A 28 15.67 6.08 -23.72
C GLN A 28 15.46 4.59 -23.43
N TYR A 29 14.24 4.17 -23.01
CA TYR A 29 13.94 2.75 -22.78
C TYR A 29 13.84 1.97 -24.11
N LEU A 30 13.23 2.54 -25.16
CA LEU A 30 13.13 1.90 -26.48
C LEU A 30 14.49 1.74 -27.16
N SER A 31 15.42 2.65 -26.94
CA SER A 31 16.79 2.57 -27.48
C SER A 31 17.70 1.66 -26.66
N GLY A 32 17.30 1.27 -25.45
CA GLY A 32 18.15 0.54 -24.51
C GLY A 32 19.19 1.43 -23.78
N ALA A 33 19.16 2.76 -23.98
CA ALA A 33 20.01 3.68 -23.24
C ALA A 33 19.68 3.69 -21.74
N ARG A 34 18.44 3.35 -21.40
CA ARG A 34 17.97 3.13 -20.04
C ARG A 34 17.27 1.77 -19.97
N THR A 35 17.56 0.98 -18.94
CA THR A 35 16.97 -0.35 -18.72
C THR A 35 16.79 -0.58 -17.24
N ILE A 36 15.72 -1.29 -16.87
CA ILE A 36 15.55 -1.76 -15.49
C ILE A 36 16.60 -2.84 -15.24
N ALA A 37 17.47 -2.61 -14.28
CA ALA A 37 18.59 -3.50 -14.00
C ALA A 37 18.09 -4.84 -13.42
N VAL A 38 18.50 -5.95 -14.05
CA VAL A 38 18.32 -7.28 -13.46
C VAL A 38 19.46 -7.53 -12.49
N PRO A 39 19.21 -7.79 -11.18
CA PRO A 39 20.26 -8.02 -10.21
C PRO A 39 21.21 -9.15 -10.61
N ALA A 40 22.51 -8.91 -10.60
CA ALA A 40 23.52 -9.93 -10.90
C ALA A 40 23.57 -11.01 -9.80
N ARG A 41 23.34 -10.60 -8.53
CA ARG A 41 23.25 -11.53 -7.39
C ARG A 41 21.85 -12.09 -7.28
N ARG A 42 21.74 -13.43 -7.34
CA ARG A 42 20.50 -14.15 -7.14
C ARG A 42 20.59 -15.04 -5.92
N THR A 43 19.50 -15.15 -5.17
CA THR A 43 19.38 -16.13 -4.09
C THR A 43 19.05 -17.48 -4.71
N PRO A 44 19.91 -18.50 -4.58
CA PRO A 44 19.61 -19.84 -5.06
C PRO A 44 18.41 -20.41 -4.30
N TRP A 45 17.50 -21.04 -5.02
CA TRP A 45 16.38 -21.73 -4.43
C TRP A 45 16.19 -23.09 -5.14
N LEU A 46 15.92 -24.12 -4.35
CA LEU A 46 15.57 -25.46 -4.82
C LEU A 46 14.15 -25.79 -4.35
N PRO A 47 13.37 -26.54 -5.14
CA PRO A 47 12.08 -27.05 -4.71
C PRO A 47 12.18 -27.77 -3.37
N VAL A 48 11.14 -27.66 -2.52
CA VAL A 48 11.17 -28.23 -1.15
C VAL A 48 11.45 -29.74 -1.15
N LEU A 49 10.98 -30.45 -2.18
CA LEU A 49 11.24 -31.88 -2.35
C LEU A 49 12.71 -32.23 -2.65
N ASP A 50 13.44 -31.30 -3.25
CA ASP A 50 14.83 -31.48 -3.66
C ASP A 50 15.82 -30.88 -2.65
N GLN A 51 15.33 -30.30 -1.56
CA GLN A 51 16.19 -29.75 -0.51
C GLN A 51 16.73 -30.88 0.37
N PRO A 52 18.06 -30.90 0.66
CA PRO A 52 18.61 -31.85 1.61
C PRO A 52 17.99 -31.64 2.99
N ALA A 53 17.68 -32.73 3.67
CA ALA A 53 17.15 -32.66 5.05
C ALA A 53 18.07 -31.80 5.91
N PRO A 54 17.53 -30.90 6.75
CA PRO A 54 18.35 -30.03 7.60
C PRO A 54 19.24 -30.89 8.51
N VAL A 55 20.56 -30.69 8.38
CA VAL A 55 21.53 -31.35 9.25
C VAL A 55 21.43 -30.75 10.63
N VAL A 56 20.80 -31.44 11.57
CA VAL A 56 20.73 -31.05 12.96
C VAL A 56 22.07 -31.45 13.59
N GLU A 57 23.03 -30.52 13.64
CA GLU A 57 24.25 -30.72 14.42
C GLU A 57 23.91 -30.86 15.91
N ALA A 58 24.18 -32.03 16.50
CA ALA A 58 24.04 -32.27 17.92
C ALA A 58 25.03 -31.38 18.70
N LYS A 59 24.52 -30.31 19.31
CA LYS A 59 25.33 -29.39 20.11
C LYS A 59 25.87 -30.05 21.40
N ALA A 60 27.11 -29.74 21.68
CA ALA A 60 27.84 -30.15 22.88
C ALA A 60 27.03 -29.89 24.17
N LYS A 61 27.06 -30.87 25.08
CA LYS A 61 26.35 -30.85 26.37
C LYS A 61 26.79 -29.64 27.23
N SER A 62 25.85 -28.80 27.61
CA SER A 62 26.04 -27.67 28.52
C SER A 62 26.47 -28.20 29.91
N ARG A 63 27.43 -27.51 30.55
CA ARG A 63 27.96 -27.83 31.86
C ARG A 63 27.01 -27.51 33.04
N PHE A 64 25.86 -26.88 32.80
CA PHE A 64 24.91 -26.49 33.84
C PHE A 64 23.56 -27.14 33.63
N PRO A 65 22.81 -27.51 34.69
CA PRO A 65 21.46 -28.04 34.56
C PRO A 65 20.53 -27.00 33.92
N GLN A 66 19.91 -27.37 32.81
CA GLN A 66 19.00 -26.50 32.09
C GLN A 66 17.62 -26.58 32.72
N THR A 67 17.01 -25.43 33.00
CA THR A 67 15.60 -25.35 33.39
C THR A 67 14.69 -25.64 32.16
N ASP A 68 13.49 -26.14 32.39
CA ASP A 68 12.56 -26.44 31.29
C ASP A 68 12.26 -25.23 30.40
N ALA A 69 12.28 -24.02 30.96
CA ALA A 69 12.15 -22.77 30.18
C ALA A 69 13.40 -22.53 29.30
N SER A 70 14.61 -22.85 29.77
CA SER A 70 15.85 -22.72 28.98
C SER A 70 15.93 -23.77 27.87
N LYS A 71 15.42 -24.98 28.11
CA LYS A 71 15.33 -26.04 27.08
C LYS A 71 14.37 -25.64 25.97
N ARG A 72 13.13 -25.20 26.30
CA ARG A 72 12.16 -24.74 25.32
C ARG A 72 12.65 -23.54 24.51
N ARG A 73 13.42 -22.63 25.14
CA ARG A 73 14.05 -21.50 24.43
C ARG A 73 15.16 -21.96 23.50
N ALA A 74 15.97 -22.89 23.92
CA ALA A 74 17.06 -23.49 23.12
C ALA A 74 16.49 -24.30 21.94
N GLU A 75 15.43 -25.07 22.16
CA GLU A 75 14.71 -25.82 21.13
C GLU A 75 14.11 -24.84 20.07
N ARG A 76 13.42 -23.79 20.50
CA ARG A 76 12.91 -22.76 19.58
C ARG A 76 14.02 -22.05 18.81
N MET A 77 15.16 -21.75 19.45
CA MET A 77 16.30 -21.16 18.75
C MET A 77 16.98 -22.15 17.80
N ALA A 78 17.08 -23.44 18.18
CA ALA A 78 17.61 -24.48 17.29
C ALA A 78 16.69 -24.73 16.09
N GLU A 79 15.37 -24.78 16.30
CA GLU A 79 14.39 -24.81 15.22
C GLU A 79 14.48 -23.58 14.31
N HIS A 80 14.65 -22.40 14.90
CA HIS A 80 14.82 -21.16 14.15
C HIS A 80 16.11 -21.16 13.32
N HIS A 81 17.23 -21.64 13.87
CA HIS A 81 18.50 -21.76 13.14
C HIS A 81 18.49 -22.88 12.09
N ALA A 82 17.86 -24.02 12.37
CA ALA A 82 17.67 -25.08 11.37
C ALA A 82 16.80 -24.60 10.19
N ARG A 83 15.82 -23.75 10.47
CA ARG A 83 14.98 -23.11 9.47
C ARG A 83 15.71 -22.03 8.64
N GLN A 84 16.76 -21.40 9.17
CA GLN A 84 17.56 -20.39 8.45
C GLN A 84 18.50 -20.97 7.37
N GLY A 85 18.78 -22.28 7.40
CA GLY A 85 19.68 -22.94 6.45
C GLY A 85 18.99 -23.45 5.17
N ALA A 86 17.68 -23.68 5.20
CA ALA A 86 16.89 -24.11 4.04
C ALA A 86 15.95 -22.99 3.62
N VAL A 87 15.93 -22.63 2.35
CA VAL A 87 14.93 -21.69 1.81
C VAL A 87 13.57 -22.36 1.89
N GLN A 88 12.74 -21.84 2.77
CA GLN A 88 11.40 -22.35 3.05
C GLN A 88 10.45 -21.97 1.91
N ALA A 89 9.42 -22.76 1.67
CA ALA A 89 8.40 -22.46 0.68
C ALA A 89 6.99 -22.60 1.28
N LEU A 90 6.09 -21.76 0.80
CA LEU A 90 4.65 -21.93 0.93
C LEU A 90 4.20 -22.75 -0.29
N ARG A 91 3.72 -23.97 -0.05
CA ARG A 91 3.33 -24.90 -1.12
C ARG A 91 1.82 -25.04 -1.20
N VAL A 92 1.27 -24.82 -2.39
CA VAL A 92 -0.11 -25.20 -2.73
C VAL A 92 -0.05 -26.56 -3.41
N VAL A 93 -0.83 -27.52 -2.92
CA VAL A 93 -0.89 -28.89 -3.45
C VAL A 93 -2.27 -29.13 -4.05
N GLY A 94 -2.30 -29.63 -5.28
CA GLY A 94 -3.50 -30.16 -5.92
C GLY A 94 -4.63 -29.14 -6.10
N ALA A 95 -4.33 -27.89 -6.44
CA ALA A 95 -5.37 -26.87 -6.65
C ALA A 95 -6.24 -27.21 -7.88
N THR A 96 -7.57 -27.33 -7.68
CA THR A 96 -8.56 -27.72 -8.70
C THR A 96 -9.66 -26.68 -8.89
N GLY A 97 -9.61 -25.54 -8.18
CA GLY A 97 -10.62 -24.49 -8.33
C GLY A 97 -10.75 -23.99 -9.77
N ASN A 98 -11.99 -23.73 -10.20
CA ASN A 98 -12.34 -23.25 -11.55
C ASN A 98 -11.66 -24.07 -12.67
N ASN A 99 -10.70 -23.49 -13.39
CA ASN A 99 -10.01 -24.12 -14.52
C ASN A 99 -8.66 -24.78 -14.16
N LEU A 100 -8.28 -24.80 -12.89
CA LEU A 100 -7.05 -25.45 -12.44
C LEU A 100 -7.18 -26.97 -12.49
N LYS A 101 -6.10 -27.67 -12.83
CA LYS A 101 -6.08 -29.13 -13.07
C LYS A 101 -5.11 -29.82 -12.10
N GLY A 102 -5.36 -29.71 -10.79
CA GLY A 102 -4.48 -30.32 -9.79
C GLY A 102 -3.09 -29.66 -9.73
N VAL A 103 -3.05 -28.32 -9.77
CA VAL A 103 -1.79 -27.58 -9.81
C VAL A 103 -1.10 -27.63 -8.45
N THR A 104 0.17 -28.11 -8.46
CA THR A 104 1.05 -28.04 -7.29
C THR A 104 2.18 -27.05 -7.56
N VAL A 105 2.37 -26.07 -6.68
CA VAL A 105 3.36 -24.99 -6.86
C VAL A 105 3.94 -24.52 -5.53
N ASP A 106 5.23 -24.18 -5.57
CA ASP A 106 5.98 -23.61 -4.45
C ASP A 106 6.16 -22.09 -4.61
N PHE A 107 5.93 -21.38 -3.51
CA PHE A 107 6.23 -19.95 -3.36
C PHE A 107 7.36 -19.81 -2.34
N PRO A 108 8.60 -19.53 -2.76
CA PRO A 108 9.75 -19.42 -1.85
C PRO A 108 9.56 -18.29 -0.84
N VAL A 109 9.80 -18.58 0.44
CA VAL A 109 9.70 -17.59 1.52
C VAL A 109 10.87 -16.61 1.45
N GLY A 110 10.58 -15.32 1.58
CA GLY A 110 11.59 -14.25 1.55
C GLY A 110 12.08 -13.88 0.15
N LEU A 111 11.43 -14.38 -0.90
CA LEU A 111 11.73 -14.07 -2.30
C LEU A 111 10.51 -13.45 -3.00
N LEU A 112 10.77 -12.68 -4.06
CA LEU A 112 9.74 -12.19 -4.97
C LEU A 112 9.41 -13.30 -5.98
N THR A 113 8.15 -13.74 -6.00
CA THR A 113 7.63 -14.71 -6.95
C THR A 113 6.64 -14.06 -7.90
N CYS A 114 6.87 -14.18 -9.20
CA CYS A 114 5.95 -13.67 -10.23
C CYS A 114 5.12 -14.82 -10.82
N VAL A 115 3.79 -14.69 -10.73
CA VAL A 115 2.84 -15.60 -11.38
C VAL A 115 2.35 -14.94 -12.67
N THR A 116 2.73 -15.50 -13.82
CA THR A 116 2.43 -14.94 -15.14
C THR A 116 1.62 -15.91 -16.01
N GLY A 117 0.98 -15.40 -17.05
CA GLY A 117 0.21 -16.17 -18.00
C GLY A 117 -0.88 -15.32 -18.68
N VAL A 118 -1.49 -15.88 -19.72
CA VAL A 118 -2.59 -15.23 -20.46
C VAL A 118 -3.82 -14.99 -19.57
N SER A 119 -4.71 -14.08 -19.97
CA SER A 119 -5.98 -13.87 -19.28
C SER A 119 -6.80 -15.18 -19.26
N GLY A 120 -7.45 -15.47 -18.13
CA GLY A 120 -8.22 -16.71 -17.95
C GLY A 120 -7.39 -17.98 -17.70
N SER A 121 -6.05 -17.89 -17.54
CA SER A 121 -5.20 -19.06 -17.25
C SER A 121 -5.30 -19.59 -15.81
N GLY A 122 -6.10 -18.97 -14.94
CA GLY A 122 -6.28 -19.42 -13.55
C GLY A 122 -5.35 -18.75 -12.52
N LYS A 123 -4.60 -17.70 -12.91
CA LYS A 123 -3.70 -16.97 -11.99
C LYS A 123 -4.43 -16.46 -10.73
N SER A 124 -5.54 -15.74 -10.93
CA SER A 124 -6.32 -15.20 -9.80
C SER A 124 -6.93 -16.31 -8.95
N THR A 125 -7.38 -17.40 -9.57
CA THR A 125 -7.89 -18.57 -8.85
C THR A 125 -6.80 -19.20 -7.99
N LEU A 126 -5.58 -19.36 -8.51
CA LEU A 126 -4.47 -19.92 -7.75
C LEU A 126 -4.02 -18.98 -6.61
N VAL A 127 -3.85 -17.68 -6.91
CA VAL A 127 -3.24 -16.73 -5.97
C VAL A 127 -4.26 -16.13 -5.01
N ASN A 128 -5.40 -15.63 -5.53
CA ASN A 128 -6.39 -14.95 -4.68
C ASN A 128 -7.38 -15.95 -4.07
N ASP A 129 -8.05 -16.77 -4.91
CA ASP A 129 -9.13 -17.64 -4.43
C ASP A 129 -8.60 -18.84 -3.64
N THR A 130 -7.40 -19.34 -3.94
CA THR A 130 -6.82 -20.50 -3.24
C THR A 130 -5.82 -20.07 -2.18
N LEU A 131 -4.67 -19.51 -2.58
CA LEU A 131 -3.56 -19.23 -1.69
C LEU A 131 -3.90 -18.15 -0.65
N TYR A 132 -4.36 -16.96 -1.11
CA TYR A 132 -4.69 -15.86 -0.20
C TYR A 132 -5.81 -16.26 0.76
N ALA A 133 -6.92 -16.81 0.26
CA ALA A 133 -8.06 -17.19 1.07
C ALA A 133 -7.68 -18.21 2.16
N ALA A 134 -6.85 -19.22 1.82
CA ALA A 134 -6.38 -20.21 2.79
C ALA A 134 -5.47 -19.60 3.86
N VAL A 135 -4.49 -18.78 3.45
CA VAL A 135 -3.58 -18.11 4.41
C VAL A 135 -4.35 -17.12 5.29
N ALA A 136 -5.26 -16.31 4.71
CA ALA A 136 -6.09 -15.38 5.46
C ALA A 136 -7.02 -16.07 6.47
N ARG A 137 -7.60 -17.22 6.08
CA ARG A 137 -8.42 -18.04 6.98
C ARG A 137 -7.63 -18.54 8.18
N GLN A 138 -6.39 -19.00 7.98
CA GLN A 138 -5.57 -19.53 9.06
C GLN A 138 -4.94 -18.42 9.92
N VAL A 139 -4.44 -17.35 9.33
CA VAL A 139 -3.71 -16.27 10.01
C VAL A 139 -4.65 -15.24 10.63
N HIS A 140 -5.70 -14.84 9.89
CA HIS A 140 -6.63 -13.77 10.30
C HIS A 140 -8.01 -14.26 10.70
N ARG A 141 -8.26 -15.59 10.65
CA ARG A 141 -9.60 -16.21 10.88
C ARG A 141 -10.66 -15.60 9.95
N ALA A 142 -10.27 -15.32 8.70
CA ALA A 142 -11.21 -14.85 7.69
C ALA A 142 -12.28 -15.91 7.41
N HIS A 143 -13.48 -15.46 7.05
CA HIS A 143 -14.62 -16.36 6.77
C HIS A 143 -14.61 -16.88 5.33
N GLU A 144 -13.77 -16.31 4.46
CA GLU A 144 -13.69 -16.69 3.06
C GLU A 144 -13.18 -18.12 2.92
N GLU A 145 -13.89 -18.94 2.15
CA GLU A 145 -13.47 -20.31 1.89
C GLU A 145 -12.51 -20.33 0.72
N PRO A 146 -11.33 -20.97 0.86
CA PRO A 146 -10.42 -21.13 -0.25
C PRO A 146 -11.02 -22.05 -1.34
N ALA A 147 -10.67 -21.79 -2.60
CA ALA A 147 -11.03 -22.65 -3.69
C ALA A 147 -10.47 -24.07 -3.49
N GLU A 148 -11.04 -25.07 -4.18
CA GLU A 148 -10.71 -26.48 -4.00
C GLU A 148 -9.22 -26.76 -4.22
N HIS A 149 -8.61 -27.44 -3.25
CA HIS A 149 -7.21 -27.86 -3.21
C HIS A 149 -7.05 -29.03 -2.24
N GLU A 150 -5.97 -29.78 -2.35
CA GLU A 150 -5.67 -30.88 -1.42
C GLU A 150 -5.11 -30.36 -0.10
N GLU A 151 -4.05 -29.56 -0.14
CA GLU A 151 -3.35 -29.05 1.04
C GLU A 151 -2.58 -27.76 0.75
N ILE A 152 -2.34 -26.96 1.78
CA ILE A 152 -1.36 -25.84 1.75
C ILE A 152 -0.39 -26.02 2.90
N VAL A 153 0.89 -26.16 2.60
CA VAL A 153 1.98 -26.40 3.55
C VAL A 153 2.83 -25.14 3.66
N GLY A 154 3.30 -24.80 4.87
CA GLY A 154 4.22 -23.67 5.10
C GLY A 154 3.52 -22.37 5.52
N ILE A 155 2.21 -22.40 5.82
CA ILE A 155 1.49 -21.20 6.31
C ILE A 155 2.06 -20.71 7.64
N GLU A 156 2.61 -21.59 8.46
CA GLU A 156 3.25 -21.28 9.75
C GLU A 156 4.45 -20.33 9.64
N TYR A 157 5.01 -20.13 8.46
CA TYR A 157 6.06 -19.15 8.23
C TYR A 157 5.55 -17.71 8.28
N PHE A 158 4.25 -17.51 8.16
CA PHE A 158 3.61 -16.20 8.10
C PHE A 158 2.74 -15.93 9.32
N ASP A 159 2.78 -14.70 9.81
CA ASP A 159 1.90 -14.18 10.86
C ASP A 159 0.91 -13.13 10.31
N LYS A 160 1.11 -12.74 9.06
CA LYS A 160 0.26 -11.77 8.39
C LYS A 160 0.22 -12.02 6.88
N VAL A 161 -0.93 -11.81 6.27
CA VAL A 161 -1.09 -11.74 4.79
C VAL A 161 -1.76 -10.45 4.40
N ILE A 162 -1.27 -9.83 3.35
CA ILE A 162 -1.77 -8.56 2.81
C ILE A 162 -2.03 -8.75 1.32
N ASN A 163 -3.27 -8.49 0.91
CA ASN A 163 -3.63 -8.42 -0.50
C ASN A 163 -3.74 -6.95 -0.93
N VAL A 164 -2.95 -6.55 -1.91
CA VAL A 164 -2.90 -5.20 -2.46
C VAL A 164 -3.47 -5.23 -3.86
N ASP A 165 -4.77 -5.03 -3.94
CA ASP A 165 -5.55 -4.98 -5.16
C ASP A 165 -5.80 -3.54 -5.65
N GLN A 166 -6.40 -3.39 -6.83
CA GLN A 166 -6.74 -2.11 -7.46
C GLN A 166 -8.10 -1.55 -7.01
N SER A 167 -8.75 -2.15 -6.02
CA SER A 167 -10.03 -1.64 -5.52
C SER A 167 -9.86 -0.26 -4.87
N PRO A 168 -10.87 0.62 -4.94
CA PRO A 168 -10.80 1.96 -4.34
C PRO A 168 -10.47 1.92 -2.85
N ILE A 169 -9.69 2.89 -2.35
CA ILE A 169 -9.38 3.05 -0.92
C ILE A 169 -10.57 3.56 -0.09
N GLY A 170 -11.69 3.81 -0.73
CA GLY A 170 -12.95 4.22 -0.11
C GLY A 170 -13.99 4.58 -1.16
N ARG A 171 -15.26 4.56 -0.73
CA ARG A 171 -16.43 4.76 -1.62
C ARG A 171 -17.03 6.16 -1.53
N THR A 172 -16.51 7.02 -0.65
CA THR A 172 -17.04 8.36 -0.40
C THR A 172 -16.00 9.43 -0.69
N PRO A 173 -16.41 10.67 -1.02
CA PRO A 173 -15.49 11.79 -1.23
C PRO A 173 -14.64 12.14 0.01
N ARG A 174 -15.02 11.69 1.22
CA ARG A 174 -14.26 11.87 2.47
C ARG A 174 -13.05 10.97 2.57
N SER A 175 -13.09 9.81 1.91
CA SER A 175 -11.94 8.93 1.83
C SER A 175 -10.88 9.56 0.93
N ASN A 176 -9.65 9.66 1.42
CA ASN A 176 -8.53 10.26 0.69
C ASN A 176 -7.19 9.65 1.16
N PRO A 177 -6.07 9.90 0.46
CA PRO A 177 -4.77 9.37 0.83
C PRO A 177 -4.36 9.68 2.28
N ALA A 178 -4.61 10.92 2.77
CA ALA A 178 -4.25 11.30 4.13
C ALA A 178 -5.02 10.53 5.21
N THR A 179 -6.32 10.28 4.99
CA THR A 179 -7.13 9.50 5.94
C THR A 179 -6.78 8.02 5.90
N TYR A 180 -6.59 7.46 4.70
CA TYR A 180 -6.30 6.05 4.52
C TYR A 180 -4.96 5.65 5.13
N THR A 181 -3.91 6.42 4.89
CA THR A 181 -2.57 6.17 5.45
C THR A 181 -2.42 6.54 6.93
N GLY A 182 -3.48 7.09 7.53
CA GLY A 182 -3.43 7.59 8.90
C GLY A 182 -2.53 8.83 9.07
N LEU A 183 -2.21 9.53 7.98
CA LEU A 183 -1.45 10.78 7.97
C LEU A 183 -2.27 11.94 8.56
N PHE A 184 -3.58 11.90 8.37
CA PHE A 184 -4.48 12.97 8.77
C PHE A 184 -4.57 13.18 10.29
N THR A 185 -4.40 12.12 11.08
CA THR A 185 -4.44 12.22 12.56
C THR A 185 -3.35 13.13 13.12
N PRO A 186 -2.05 12.89 12.88
CA PRO A 186 -1.01 13.79 13.37
C PRO A 186 -1.09 15.21 12.79
N ILE A 187 -1.64 15.38 11.57
CA ILE A 187 -1.88 16.73 11.01
C ILE A 187 -2.93 17.48 11.86
N ARG A 188 -4.04 16.82 12.22
CA ARG A 188 -5.08 17.44 13.06
C ARG A 188 -4.59 17.78 14.47
N GLU A 189 -3.78 16.90 15.06
CA GLU A 189 -3.12 17.15 16.35
C GLU A 189 -2.23 18.38 16.27
N LEU A 190 -1.40 18.49 15.23
CA LEU A 190 -0.53 19.63 14.99
C LEU A 190 -1.31 20.95 14.82
N MET A 191 -2.45 20.91 14.12
CA MET A 191 -3.33 22.08 13.98
C MET A 191 -3.93 22.50 15.32
N ALA A 192 -4.30 21.55 16.19
CA ALA A 192 -4.84 21.82 17.52
C ALA A 192 -3.80 22.39 18.49
N GLU A 193 -2.52 22.17 18.23
CA GLU A 193 -1.42 22.73 19.05
C GLU A 193 -1.09 24.20 18.74
N THR A 194 -1.65 24.77 17.69
CA THR A 194 -1.44 26.20 17.34
C THR A 194 -2.01 27.12 18.42
N ASN A 195 -1.42 28.28 18.59
CA ASN A 195 -1.88 29.27 19.59
C ASN A 195 -3.35 29.66 19.39
N THR A 196 -3.75 29.94 18.14
CA THR A 196 -5.14 30.26 17.79
C THR A 196 -6.12 29.17 18.14
N ALA A 197 -5.74 27.87 17.90
CA ALA A 197 -6.58 26.75 18.26
C ALA A 197 -6.73 26.61 19.78
N LYS A 198 -5.64 26.76 20.53
CA LYS A 198 -5.64 26.70 22.01
C LYS A 198 -6.47 27.83 22.62
N GLU A 199 -6.32 29.07 22.14
CA GLU A 199 -7.10 30.23 22.58
C GLU A 199 -8.61 30.05 22.39
N ARG A 200 -9.00 29.35 21.28
CA ARG A 200 -10.41 29.06 20.96
C ARG A 200 -10.92 27.75 21.55
N GLY A 201 -10.09 26.99 22.25
CA GLY A 201 -10.44 25.67 22.79
C GLY A 201 -10.68 24.61 21.73
N TYR A 202 -10.01 24.71 20.55
CA TYR A 202 -10.17 23.79 19.44
C TYR A 202 -9.24 22.57 19.60
N GLY A 203 -9.82 21.42 19.91
CA GLY A 203 -9.10 20.15 19.89
C GLY A 203 -8.98 19.54 18.49
N PRO A 204 -8.29 18.37 18.34
CA PRO A 204 -8.10 17.70 17.06
C PRO A 204 -9.40 17.33 16.32
N GLY A 205 -10.53 17.17 17.07
CA GLY A 205 -11.85 16.93 16.50
C GLY A 205 -12.36 18.08 15.64
N ARG A 206 -11.98 19.34 15.96
CA ARG A 206 -12.34 20.52 15.19
C ARG A 206 -11.84 20.45 13.74
N PHE A 207 -10.69 19.87 13.54
CA PHE A 207 -10.05 19.72 12.23
C PHE A 207 -10.43 18.43 11.51
N SER A 208 -11.43 17.69 12.02
CA SER A 208 -11.99 16.52 11.33
C SER A 208 -13.22 16.91 10.52
N PHE A 209 -13.20 16.59 9.23
CA PHE A 209 -14.38 16.76 8.39
C PHE A 209 -15.47 15.67 8.62
N ASN A 210 -15.23 14.71 9.53
CA ASN A 210 -16.21 13.69 9.91
C ASN A 210 -17.01 14.07 11.18
N VAL A 211 -16.56 15.07 11.93
CA VAL A 211 -17.20 15.50 13.19
C VAL A 211 -18.14 16.68 12.91
N SER A 212 -19.40 16.57 13.36
CA SER A 212 -20.39 17.62 13.20
C SER A 212 -20.09 18.85 14.07
N GLN A 213 -20.63 20.00 13.72
CA GLN A 213 -20.51 21.22 14.54
C GLN A 213 -21.14 21.04 15.94
N SER A 214 -22.26 20.34 16.03
CA SER A 214 -22.92 20.01 17.31
C SER A 214 -22.05 19.20 18.26
N SER A 215 -21.08 18.44 17.71
CA SER A 215 -20.12 17.65 18.48
C SER A 215 -18.74 18.34 18.59
N GLY A 216 -18.68 19.65 18.38
CA GLY A 216 -17.44 20.44 18.44
C GLY A 216 -16.56 20.38 17.20
N GLY A 217 -17.03 19.77 16.10
CA GLY A 217 -16.33 19.72 14.82
C GLY A 217 -16.37 21.03 14.07
N GLY A 218 -15.53 21.16 13.06
CA GLY A 218 -15.40 22.35 12.20
C GLY A 218 -15.77 22.10 10.74
N ARG A 219 -16.47 21.00 10.44
CA ARG A 219 -16.85 20.68 9.06
C ARG A 219 -17.91 21.66 8.53
N CYS A 220 -17.95 21.83 7.23
CA CYS A 220 -19.06 22.48 6.56
C CYS A 220 -20.32 21.60 6.67
N GLU A 221 -21.39 22.11 7.27
CA GLU A 221 -22.61 21.32 7.45
C GLU A 221 -23.42 21.19 6.15
N ALA A 222 -23.31 22.12 5.20
CA ALA A 222 -24.00 22.05 3.92
C ALA A 222 -23.59 20.82 3.10
N CYS A 223 -22.29 20.51 3.04
CA CYS A 223 -21.77 19.31 2.38
C CYS A 223 -21.34 18.22 3.37
N GLN A 224 -21.59 18.41 4.65
CA GLN A 224 -21.20 17.48 5.72
C GLN A 224 -19.71 17.08 5.72
N GLY A 225 -18.84 17.95 5.22
CA GLY A 225 -17.41 17.72 5.10
C GLY A 225 -16.95 17.01 3.82
N ASP A 226 -17.85 16.72 2.90
CA ASP A 226 -17.49 16.11 1.60
C ASP A 226 -16.74 17.09 0.69
N GLY A 227 -16.97 18.40 0.85
CA GLY A 227 -16.44 19.44 -0.04
C GLY A 227 -17.22 19.54 -1.37
N VAL A 228 -18.03 18.54 -1.67
CA VAL A 228 -18.84 18.42 -2.87
C VAL A 228 -20.28 18.07 -2.51
N VAL A 229 -21.20 18.39 -3.39
CA VAL A 229 -22.62 17.98 -3.28
C VAL A 229 -22.90 17.01 -4.43
N LYS A 230 -23.54 15.90 -4.10
CA LYS A 230 -23.96 14.89 -5.06
C LYS A 230 -25.23 15.38 -5.74
N VAL A 231 -25.20 15.46 -7.05
CA VAL A 231 -26.39 15.70 -7.89
C VAL A 231 -26.80 14.38 -8.52
N GLU A 232 -27.92 13.83 -8.05
CA GLU A 232 -28.47 12.59 -8.57
C GLU A 232 -29.14 12.82 -9.91
N MET A 233 -28.75 12.04 -10.92
CA MET A 233 -29.35 12.06 -12.25
C MET A 233 -30.03 10.71 -12.51
N HIS A 234 -31.35 10.71 -12.75
CA HIS A 234 -32.15 9.48 -12.86
C HIS A 234 -31.69 8.48 -13.94
N PHE A 235 -31.00 8.94 -14.99
CA PHE A 235 -30.57 8.09 -16.11
C PHE A 235 -29.07 8.20 -16.45
N LEU A 236 -28.31 9.00 -15.69
CA LEU A 236 -26.89 9.24 -15.89
C LEU A 236 -26.15 8.99 -14.58
N PRO A 237 -24.83 8.72 -14.63
CA PRO A 237 -24.02 8.63 -13.42
C PRO A 237 -24.14 9.90 -12.57
N ASP A 238 -24.16 9.74 -11.26
CA ASP A 238 -24.17 10.85 -10.31
C ASP A 238 -23.01 11.82 -10.55
N VAL A 239 -23.28 13.11 -10.52
CA VAL A 239 -22.26 14.15 -10.69
C VAL A 239 -21.98 14.81 -9.33
N TYR A 240 -20.72 15.01 -9.03
CA TYR A 240 -20.27 15.71 -7.84
C TYR A 240 -19.83 17.14 -8.20
N VAL A 241 -20.50 18.12 -7.64
CA VAL A 241 -20.17 19.55 -7.83
C VAL A 241 -19.59 20.14 -6.56
N PRO A 242 -18.65 21.10 -6.62
CA PRO A 242 -18.13 21.78 -5.42
C PRO A 242 -19.27 22.38 -4.60
N CYS A 243 -19.18 22.30 -3.29
CA CYS A 243 -20.16 22.89 -2.38
C CYS A 243 -20.10 24.43 -2.46
N ASP A 244 -21.23 25.08 -2.72
CA ASP A 244 -21.34 26.55 -2.88
C ASP A 244 -21.00 27.30 -1.58
N ILE A 245 -21.15 26.67 -0.41
CA ILE A 245 -20.89 27.30 0.90
C ILE A 245 -19.41 27.28 1.27
N CYS A 246 -18.74 26.13 1.11
CA CYS A 246 -17.32 25.99 1.49
C CYS A 246 -16.38 26.01 0.28
N HIS A 247 -16.89 26.10 -0.93
CA HIS A 247 -16.10 26.11 -2.17
C HIS A 247 -15.08 24.98 -2.25
N GLY A 248 -15.50 23.77 -1.85
CA GLY A 248 -14.64 22.58 -1.84
C GLY A 248 -13.73 22.44 -0.60
N GLN A 249 -13.65 23.43 0.28
CA GLN A 249 -12.72 23.46 1.42
C GLN A 249 -13.11 22.53 2.58
N ARG A 250 -14.31 21.96 2.61
CA ARG A 250 -14.80 20.97 3.59
C ARG A 250 -15.09 21.51 5.00
N TYR A 251 -14.63 22.72 5.37
CA TYR A 251 -14.68 23.28 6.71
C TYR A 251 -15.46 24.60 6.76
N ASN A 252 -15.89 24.95 7.95
CA ASN A 252 -16.46 26.27 8.21
C ASN A 252 -15.36 27.36 8.31
N ARG A 253 -15.78 28.61 8.23
CA ARG A 253 -14.87 29.76 8.19
C ARG A 253 -13.96 29.84 9.43
N GLU A 254 -14.51 29.64 10.63
CA GLU A 254 -13.78 29.76 11.89
C GLU A 254 -12.64 28.74 11.99
N THR A 255 -12.83 27.54 11.47
CA THR A 255 -11.79 26.51 11.42
C THR A 255 -10.69 26.85 10.42
N LEU A 256 -11.06 27.47 9.29
CA LEU A 256 -10.10 27.89 8.26
C LEU A 256 -9.25 29.09 8.65
N GLU A 257 -9.63 29.83 9.69
CA GLU A 257 -8.80 30.92 10.26
C GLU A 257 -7.59 30.42 11.05
N VAL A 258 -7.59 29.14 11.47
CA VAL A 258 -6.45 28.54 12.16
C VAL A 258 -5.37 28.18 11.15
N LEU A 259 -4.16 28.72 11.35
CA LEU A 259 -3.03 28.52 10.46
C LEU A 259 -1.86 27.85 11.19
N TRP A 260 -1.25 26.88 10.54
CA TRP A 260 0.06 26.32 10.90
C TRP A 260 1.05 26.60 9.78
N LYS A 261 2.18 27.27 10.09
CA LYS A 261 3.16 27.74 9.10
C LYS A 261 2.50 28.44 7.88
N GLY A 262 1.45 29.25 8.13
CA GLY A 262 0.78 30.05 7.10
C GLY A 262 -0.26 29.31 6.25
N LYS A 263 -0.58 28.04 6.53
CA LYS A 263 -1.62 27.28 5.82
C LYS A 263 -2.70 26.78 6.78
N ASN A 264 -3.96 26.86 6.36
CA ASN A 264 -5.08 26.23 7.05
C ASN A 264 -5.21 24.75 6.67
N ILE A 265 -6.08 24.02 7.38
CA ILE A 265 -6.26 22.57 7.17
C ILE A 265 -6.70 22.21 5.74
N ALA A 266 -7.52 23.02 5.08
CA ALA A 266 -7.95 22.77 3.71
C ALA A 266 -6.77 22.95 2.73
N GLN A 267 -5.98 24.02 2.90
CA GLN A 267 -4.78 24.24 2.09
C GLN A 267 -3.72 23.15 2.28
N ILE A 268 -3.62 22.59 3.50
CA ILE A 268 -2.74 21.43 3.77
C ILE A 268 -3.23 20.20 3.00
N LEU A 269 -4.53 19.93 2.96
CA LEU A 269 -5.09 18.82 2.21
C LEU A 269 -4.93 18.98 0.67
N GLU A 270 -4.80 20.20 0.18
CA GLU A 270 -4.55 20.48 -1.24
C GLU A 270 -3.06 20.33 -1.65
N LEU A 271 -2.14 20.22 -0.69
CA LEU A 271 -0.74 19.97 -1.01
C LEU A 271 -0.59 18.62 -1.73
N THR A 272 0.29 18.59 -2.73
CA THR A 272 0.79 17.32 -3.27
C THR A 272 1.62 16.59 -2.20
N VAL A 273 1.83 15.29 -2.36
CA VAL A 273 2.70 14.53 -1.44
C VAL A 273 4.11 15.12 -1.42
N GLU A 274 4.64 15.56 -2.57
CA GLU A 274 5.94 16.21 -2.69
C GLU A 274 6.01 17.53 -1.91
N ASP A 275 5.04 18.44 -2.14
CA ASP A 275 4.98 19.70 -1.43
C ASP A 275 4.77 19.50 0.08
N ALA A 276 3.93 18.53 0.45
CA ALA A 276 3.71 18.17 1.84
C ALA A 276 4.97 17.63 2.52
N ALA A 277 5.78 16.82 1.81
CA ALA A 277 7.04 16.32 2.35
C ALA A 277 8.02 17.46 2.66
N ALA A 278 8.11 18.46 1.78
CA ALA A 278 8.91 19.66 2.03
C ALA A 278 8.34 20.51 3.19
N TYR A 279 7.00 20.66 3.26
CA TYR A 279 6.31 21.45 4.26
C TYR A 279 6.41 20.86 5.67
N PHE A 280 6.33 19.52 5.80
CA PHE A 280 6.37 18.81 7.08
C PHE A 280 7.72 18.17 7.41
N LYS A 281 8.81 18.57 6.76
CA LYS A 281 10.15 17.98 6.93
C LYS A 281 10.61 17.93 8.39
N ASP A 282 10.21 18.92 9.20
CA ASP A 282 10.58 19.06 10.61
C ASP A 282 9.66 18.28 11.56
N VAL A 283 8.67 17.53 11.03
CA VAL A 283 7.70 16.74 11.82
C VAL A 283 7.90 15.26 11.50
N PRO A 284 8.74 14.53 12.25
CA PRO A 284 9.20 13.17 11.87
C PRO A 284 8.07 12.14 11.67
N THR A 285 7.00 12.25 12.47
CA THR A 285 5.84 11.35 12.39
C THR A 285 5.08 11.47 11.07
N ILE A 286 5.00 12.69 10.53
CA ILE A 286 4.35 13.01 9.26
C ILE A 286 5.33 12.74 8.11
N ALA A 287 6.58 13.24 8.23
CA ALA A 287 7.61 13.12 7.20
C ALA A 287 7.87 11.66 6.80
N ARG A 288 7.95 10.72 7.76
CA ARG A 288 8.17 9.30 7.47
C ARG A 288 7.03 8.69 6.62
N LYS A 289 5.78 9.03 6.93
CA LYS A 289 4.62 8.52 6.15
C LYS A 289 4.57 9.13 4.74
N LEU A 290 4.92 10.41 4.60
CA LEU A 290 5.02 11.08 3.31
C LEU A 290 6.15 10.47 2.47
N GLN A 291 7.30 10.15 3.10
CA GLN A 291 8.39 9.47 2.41
C GLN A 291 7.94 8.15 1.81
N THR A 292 7.18 7.32 2.54
CA THR A 292 6.66 6.06 2.01
C THR A 292 5.74 6.27 0.79
N LEU A 293 4.94 7.36 0.77
CA LEU A 293 4.14 7.71 -0.41
C LEU A 293 5.00 8.17 -1.59
N LEU A 294 6.11 8.86 -1.33
CA LEU A 294 7.09 9.22 -2.36
C LEU A 294 7.79 7.98 -2.93
N ASP A 295 8.20 7.06 -2.06
CA ASP A 295 8.91 5.82 -2.43
C ASP A 295 8.08 4.92 -3.35
N VAL A 296 6.75 4.94 -3.24
CA VAL A 296 5.85 4.23 -4.15
C VAL A 296 5.47 5.05 -5.40
N GLY A 297 6.11 6.20 -5.65
CA GLY A 297 5.91 7.01 -6.85
C GLY A 297 4.63 7.85 -6.87
N LEU A 298 4.08 8.24 -5.71
CA LEU A 298 2.86 9.04 -5.59
C LEU A 298 3.12 10.52 -5.25
N SER A 299 4.23 11.09 -5.71
CA SER A 299 4.64 12.48 -5.44
C SER A 299 3.57 13.52 -5.83
N TYR A 300 2.82 13.25 -6.89
CA TYR A 300 1.93 14.18 -7.56
C TYR A 300 0.48 14.20 -7.05
N ILE A 301 0.02 13.18 -6.32
CA ILE A 301 -1.34 13.15 -5.77
C ILE A 301 -1.47 14.13 -4.62
N ARG A 302 -2.68 14.69 -4.41
CA ARG A 302 -2.96 15.57 -3.27
C ARG A 302 -3.32 14.76 -2.04
N LEU A 303 -2.96 15.25 -0.85
CA LEU A 303 -3.27 14.59 0.42
C LEU A 303 -4.78 14.38 0.62
N GLY A 304 -5.59 15.38 0.26
CA GLY A 304 -7.05 15.37 0.37
C GLY A 304 -7.79 14.93 -0.88
N GLN A 305 -7.10 14.39 -1.90
CA GLN A 305 -7.73 13.94 -3.14
C GLN A 305 -8.78 12.85 -2.85
N ALA A 306 -10.00 13.04 -3.34
CA ALA A 306 -11.07 12.07 -3.10
C ALA A 306 -10.72 10.69 -3.67
N ALA A 307 -10.95 9.63 -2.90
CA ALA A 307 -10.66 8.26 -3.30
C ALA A 307 -11.31 7.85 -4.62
N THR A 308 -12.49 8.41 -4.92
CA THR A 308 -13.24 8.18 -6.15
C THR A 308 -12.59 8.78 -7.41
N THR A 309 -11.59 9.66 -7.25
CA THR A 309 -10.85 10.29 -8.35
C THR A 309 -9.48 9.64 -8.59
N LEU A 310 -9.08 8.70 -7.73
CA LEU A 310 -7.85 7.95 -7.90
C LEU A 310 -8.04 6.85 -8.94
N SER A 311 -7.04 6.64 -9.78
CA SER A 311 -6.97 5.45 -10.63
C SER A 311 -6.76 4.19 -9.78
N GLY A 312 -7.07 3.01 -10.34
CA GLY A 312 -6.85 1.73 -9.65
C GLY A 312 -5.40 1.55 -9.21
N GLY A 313 -4.43 1.91 -10.05
CA GLY A 313 -3.01 1.85 -9.72
C GLY A 313 -2.58 2.83 -8.63
N GLU A 314 -3.16 4.04 -8.58
CA GLU A 314 -2.92 5.00 -7.48
C GLU A 314 -3.51 4.48 -6.16
N ALA A 315 -4.74 3.97 -6.17
CA ALA A 315 -5.38 3.36 -5.01
C ALA A 315 -4.53 2.18 -4.47
N GLN A 316 -4.05 1.31 -5.35
CA GLN A 316 -3.18 0.19 -5.00
C GLN A 316 -1.88 0.67 -4.33
N ARG A 317 -1.21 1.68 -4.90
CA ARG A 317 0.03 2.22 -4.33
C ARG A 317 -0.20 2.93 -2.99
N VAL A 318 -1.34 3.60 -2.78
CA VAL A 318 -1.71 4.15 -1.46
C VAL A 318 -1.88 3.03 -0.43
N LYS A 319 -2.51 1.90 -0.80
CA LYS A 319 -2.62 0.71 0.07
C LYS A 319 -1.24 0.15 0.41
N LEU A 320 -0.38 0.00 -0.60
CA LEU A 320 0.99 -0.48 -0.41
C LEU A 320 1.78 0.45 0.52
N ALA A 321 1.73 1.77 0.32
CA ALA A 321 2.38 2.75 1.17
C ALA A 321 1.92 2.66 2.63
N GLN A 322 0.63 2.47 2.88
CA GLN A 322 0.09 2.27 4.22
C GLN A 322 0.70 1.03 4.89
N GLU A 323 0.77 -0.09 4.19
CA GLU A 323 1.31 -1.32 4.76
C GLU A 323 2.82 -1.21 5.00
N LEU A 324 3.58 -0.65 4.06
CA LEU A 324 5.03 -0.41 4.22
C LEU A 324 5.37 0.60 5.33
N SER A 325 4.46 1.51 5.66
CA SER A 325 4.65 2.45 6.78
C SER A 325 4.51 1.81 8.15
N LYS A 326 3.91 0.61 8.26
CA LYS A 326 3.75 -0.14 9.49
C LYS A 326 5.05 -0.86 9.85
N ARG A 327 5.19 -1.21 11.14
CA ARG A 327 6.32 -2.03 11.58
C ARG A 327 6.16 -3.45 11.01
N ASP A 328 7.13 -3.88 10.26
CA ASP A 328 7.19 -5.23 9.71
C ASP A 328 7.67 -6.24 10.77
N THR A 329 7.07 -7.43 10.74
CA THR A 329 7.48 -8.57 11.57
C THR A 329 8.52 -9.45 10.86
N GLY A 330 8.77 -9.21 9.57
CA GLY A 330 9.59 -10.04 8.70
C GLY A 330 8.90 -11.35 8.28
N ARG A 331 7.62 -11.54 8.61
CA ARG A 331 6.86 -12.75 8.34
C ARG A 331 5.52 -12.45 7.65
N THR A 332 5.50 -11.40 6.84
CA THR A 332 4.31 -10.97 6.10
C THR A 332 4.34 -11.49 4.66
N LEU A 333 3.26 -12.15 4.25
CA LEU A 333 3.02 -12.49 2.85
C LEU A 333 2.32 -11.30 2.15
N TYR A 334 2.98 -10.72 1.16
CA TYR A 334 2.39 -9.69 0.31
C TYR A 334 1.92 -10.30 -1.01
N ILE A 335 0.68 -10.13 -1.34
CA ILE A 335 0.09 -10.49 -2.62
C ILE A 335 -0.23 -9.21 -3.37
N LEU A 336 0.36 -9.04 -4.54
CA LEU A 336 0.23 -7.85 -5.37
C LEU A 336 -0.45 -8.24 -6.68
N ASP A 337 -1.62 -7.68 -6.96
CA ASP A 337 -2.36 -7.93 -8.20
C ASP A 337 -1.99 -6.89 -9.25
N GLU A 338 -1.29 -7.33 -10.32
CA GLU A 338 -0.82 -6.48 -11.43
C GLU A 338 -0.19 -5.14 -10.99
N PRO A 339 0.84 -5.14 -10.12
CA PRO A 339 1.32 -3.92 -9.45
C PRO A 339 1.95 -2.89 -10.39
N THR A 340 2.24 -3.26 -11.63
CA THR A 340 2.84 -2.38 -12.64
C THR A 340 1.86 -1.89 -13.70
N THR A 341 0.58 -2.22 -13.58
CA THR A 341 -0.44 -1.83 -14.56
C THR A 341 -0.58 -0.31 -14.61
N GLY A 342 -0.51 0.24 -15.83
CA GLY A 342 -0.61 1.68 -16.07
C GLY A 342 0.63 2.49 -15.70
N LEU A 343 1.75 1.84 -15.33
CA LEU A 343 3.02 2.51 -15.06
C LEU A 343 3.91 2.55 -16.29
N HIS A 344 4.66 3.66 -16.42
CA HIS A 344 5.76 3.75 -17.38
C HIS A 344 7.00 3.04 -16.79
N PHE A 345 7.91 2.56 -17.63
CA PHE A 345 9.15 1.89 -17.16
C PHE A 345 9.98 2.75 -16.19
N ALA A 346 9.95 4.06 -16.34
CA ALA A 346 10.61 4.98 -15.41
C ALA A 346 9.96 5.06 -14.03
N ASP A 347 8.71 4.60 -13.90
CA ASP A 347 8.01 4.53 -12.61
C ASP A 347 8.21 3.17 -11.93
N ILE A 348 8.66 2.17 -12.70
CA ILE A 348 8.95 0.81 -12.22
C ILE A 348 10.41 0.70 -11.77
N ASP A 349 11.33 1.43 -12.43
CA ASP A 349 12.77 1.49 -12.14
C ASP A 349 13.06 2.19 -10.79
#